data_0b2a310c14407664acc5f7fc589ae878
#
_entry.id   0b2a310c14407664acc5f7fc589ae878
#
_cell.length_a   1.000
_cell.length_b   1.000
_cell.length_c   1.000
_cell.angle_alpha   90.00
_cell.angle_beta   90.00
_cell.angle_gamma   90.00
#
_symmetry.space_group_name_H-M   'P 1'
#
loop_
_entity.id
_entity.type
_entity.pdbx_description
1 polymer ?
#
loop_
_entity_poly.entity_id
_entity_poly.type
_entity_poly.pdbx_seq_one_letter_code
_entity_poly.pdbx_strand_id
1 'polypeptide(L)'
;MKCKELMVGDWCRSGHGLPMQITNVGDDYAYATFEGNEGEPWEFDDKDEQPQPIEITYDLLKANGWKVLIDEYAVTCDLGCFYESNSVLLEWDKSRKILTIWCDWIKGNGRISADIIISCDYVHQIQQVLRLAGMTDLANNFKV
;
A
#
# COMPACT_ATOMS: atom_id res chain seq x y z
N MET A 1 -6.27 -13.68 5.22
CA MET A 1 -6.76 -12.28 5.21
C MET A 1 -8.23 -12.31 4.87
N LYS A 2 -9.08 -11.56 5.54
CA LYS A 2 -10.52 -11.52 5.24
C LYS A 2 -10.83 -10.55 4.11
N CYS A 3 -11.87 -10.85 3.32
CA CYS A 3 -12.27 -10.01 2.18
C CYS A 3 -12.55 -8.55 2.58
N LYS A 4 -13.20 -8.33 3.72
CA LYS A 4 -13.51 -6.98 4.24
C LYS A 4 -12.29 -6.12 4.64
N GLU A 5 -11.10 -6.73 4.72
CA GLU A 5 -9.85 -6.01 5.00
C GLU A 5 -9.26 -5.37 3.74
N LEU A 6 -9.82 -5.70 2.56
CA LEU A 6 -9.37 -5.23 1.26
C LEU A 6 -10.19 -4.06 0.74
N MET A 7 -9.59 -3.32 -0.17
CA MET A 7 -10.23 -2.27 -0.96
C MET A 7 -10.06 -2.55 -2.45
N VAL A 8 -10.96 -2.01 -3.27
CA VAL A 8 -10.80 -2.08 -4.73
C VAL A 8 -9.45 -1.48 -5.14
N GLY A 9 -8.73 -2.21 -5.98
CA GLY A 9 -7.37 -1.87 -6.41
C GLY A 9 -6.26 -2.43 -5.52
N ASP A 10 -6.57 -3.06 -4.38
CA ASP A 10 -5.56 -3.74 -3.56
C ASP A 10 -5.01 -4.97 -4.27
N TRP A 11 -3.73 -5.26 -4.03
CA TRP A 11 -3.10 -6.48 -4.47
C TRP A 11 -3.17 -7.57 -3.40
N CYS A 12 -3.52 -8.78 -3.83
CA CYS A 12 -3.49 -10.00 -3.03
C CYS A 12 -2.98 -11.18 -3.89
N ARG A 13 -2.93 -12.37 -3.30
CA ARG A 13 -2.66 -13.63 -4.04
C ARG A 13 -3.80 -14.61 -3.88
N SER A 14 -4.01 -15.44 -4.90
CA SER A 14 -4.82 -16.66 -4.77
C SER A 14 -4.12 -17.68 -3.87
N GLY A 15 -4.83 -18.72 -3.45
CA GLY A 15 -4.25 -19.86 -2.73
C GLY A 15 -3.12 -20.57 -3.51
N HIS A 16 -3.06 -20.40 -4.82
CA HIS A 16 -2.00 -20.90 -5.70
C HIS A 16 -0.83 -19.93 -5.87
N GLY A 17 -0.84 -18.79 -5.18
CA GLY A 17 0.23 -17.80 -5.20
C GLY A 17 0.18 -16.80 -6.37
N LEU A 18 -0.86 -16.84 -7.22
CA LEU A 18 -1.01 -15.92 -8.34
C LEU A 18 -1.35 -14.51 -7.83
N PRO A 19 -0.58 -13.46 -8.20
CA PRO A 19 -0.92 -12.09 -7.84
C PRO A 19 -2.17 -11.63 -8.60
N MET A 20 -3.08 -10.98 -7.89
CA MET A 20 -4.38 -10.54 -8.39
C MET A 20 -4.71 -9.17 -7.81
N GLN A 21 -5.44 -8.37 -8.58
CA GLN A 21 -5.91 -7.07 -8.13
C GLN A 21 -7.41 -7.11 -7.84
N ILE A 22 -7.81 -6.60 -6.68
CA ILE A 22 -9.20 -6.58 -6.24
C ILE A 22 -10.02 -5.60 -7.09
N THR A 23 -11.14 -6.09 -7.62
CA THR A 23 -12.06 -5.30 -8.45
C THR A 23 -13.39 -5.00 -7.76
N ASN A 24 -13.78 -5.82 -6.77
CA ASN A 24 -14.99 -5.63 -5.98
C ASN A 24 -14.80 -6.22 -4.58
N VAL A 25 -15.45 -5.63 -3.58
CA VAL A 25 -15.41 -6.10 -2.18
C VAL A 25 -16.82 -6.05 -1.60
N GLY A 26 -17.24 -7.17 -0.98
CA GLY A 26 -18.43 -7.29 -0.15
C GLY A 26 -18.07 -7.59 1.30
N ASP A 27 -19.06 -7.94 2.10
CA ASP A 27 -18.87 -8.21 3.53
C ASP A 27 -18.03 -9.47 3.79
N ASP A 28 -18.25 -10.52 3.00
CA ASP A 28 -17.61 -11.84 3.15
C ASP A 28 -17.04 -12.39 1.83
N TYR A 29 -17.06 -11.59 0.76
CA TYR A 29 -16.52 -11.97 -0.55
C TYR A 29 -15.71 -10.82 -1.18
N ALA A 30 -14.83 -11.16 -2.11
CA ALA A 30 -14.14 -10.22 -2.99
C ALA A 30 -13.95 -10.81 -4.38
N TYR A 31 -13.98 -9.97 -5.40
CA TYR A 31 -13.58 -10.35 -6.75
C TYR A 31 -12.24 -9.74 -7.10
N ALA A 32 -11.42 -10.53 -7.80
CA ALA A 32 -10.11 -10.09 -8.25
C ALA A 32 -9.83 -10.53 -9.68
N THR A 33 -8.99 -9.77 -10.36
CA THR A 33 -8.52 -10.09 -11.70
C THR A 33 -7.00 -10.18 -11.75
N PHE A 34 -6.48 -10.90 -12.73
CA PHE A 34 -5.06 -10.94 -13.10
C PHE A 34 -4.93 -10.73 -14.62
N GLU A 35 -3.75 -10.46 -15.09
CA GLU A 35 -3.50 -10.21 -16.51
C GLU A 35 -3.99 -11.38 -17.38
N GLY A 36 -4.91 -11.09 -18.29
CA GLY A 36 -5.52 -12.07 -19.20
C GLY A 36 -6.81 -12.73 -18.69
N ASN A 37 -7.32 -12.33 -17.49
CA ASN A 37 -8.57 -12.87 -16.93
C ASN A 37 -9.58 -11.79 -16.52
N GLU A 38 -9.53 -10.62 -17.16
CA GLU A 38 -10.37 -9.46 -16.79
C GLU A 38 -11.87 -9.74 -17.04
N GLY A 39 -12.20 -10.67 -17.96
CA GLY A 39 -13.58 -11.05 -18.30
C GLY A 39 -14.22 -12.06 -17.34
N GLU A 40 -13.44 -12.77 -16.55
CA GLU A 40 -13.88 -13.81 -15.60
C GLU A 40 -13.19 -13.62 -14.25
N PRO A 41 -13.62 -12.64 -13.43
CA PRO A 41 -12.98 -12.35 -12.16
C PRO A 41 -13.00 -13.56 -11.23
N TRP A 42 -11.89 -13.76 -10.52
CA TRP A 42 -11.76 -14.77 -9.47
C TRP A 42 -12.54 -14.33 -8.24
N GLU A 43 -13.34 -15.25 -7.67
CA GLU A 43 -14.08 -15.01 -6.44
C GLU A 43 -13.31 -15.54 -5.23
N PHE A 44 -13.13 -14.68 -4.24
CA PHE A 44 -12.69 -15.04 -2.90
C PHE A 44 -13.88 -15.05 -1.96
N ASP A 45 -13.89 -16.00 -1.02
CA ASP A 45 -14.90 -16.15 0.02
C ASP A 45 -14.21 -16.40 1.37
N ASP A 46 -14.65 -15.77 2.43
CA ASP A 46 -14.05 -15.91 3.77
C ASP A 46 -14.13 -17.33 4.33
N LYS A 47 -14.95 -18.22 3.76
CA LYS A 47 -15.14 -19.60 4.21
C LYS A 47 -14.31 -20.60 3.42
N ASP A 48 -14.23 -20.43 2.10
CA ASP A 48 -13.66 -21.42 1.19
C ASP A 48 -12.25 -21.00 0.72
N GLU A 49 -12.12 -19.93 -0.01
CA GLU A 49 -10.83 -19.45 -0.53
C GLU A 49 -10.59 -17.99 -0.14
N GLN A 50 -9.80 -17.78 0.89
CA GLN A 50 -9.42 -16.45 1.36
C GLN A 50 -8.28 -15.86 0.53
N PRO A 51 -8.33 -14.55 0.22
CA PRO A 51 -7.21 -13.86 -0.39
C PRO A 51 -5.98 -13.91 0.52
N GLN A 52 -4.82 -14.20 -0.05
CA GLN A 52 -3.56 -14.23 0.66
C GLN A 52 -2.86 -12.87 0.58
N PRO A 53 -2.29 -12.35 1.67
CA PRO A 53 -1.57 -11.09 1.64
C PRO A 53 -0.24 -11.23 0.90
N ILE A 54 0.19 -10.16 0.25
CA ILE A 54 1.52 -10.07 -0.36
C ILE A 54 2.44 -9.34 0.62
N GLU A 55 3.50 -10.00 1.05
CA GLU A 55 4.49 -9.37 1.93
C GLU A 55 5.24 -8.24 1.23
N ILE A 56 5.50 -7.17 1.97
CA ILE A 56 6.35 -6.09 1.50
C ILE A 56 7.80 -6.57 1.49
N THR A 57 8.46 -6.36 0.37
CA THR A 57 9.90 -6.54 0.26
C THR A 57 10.57 -5.24 -0.16
N TYR A 58 11.83 -5.12 0.18
CA TYR A 58 12.67 -4.02 -0.22
C TYR A 58 12.71 -3.83 -1.74
N ASP A 59 12.88 -4.94 -2.49
CA ASP A 59 12.94 -4.91 -3.95
C ASP A 59 11.60 -4.51 -4.58
N LEU A 60 10.51 -4.93 -3.97
CA LEU A 60 9.16 -4.54 -4.40
C LEU A 60 8.95 -3.03 -4.27
N LEU A 61 9.34 -2.44 -3.14
CA LEU A 61 9.22 -0.99 -2.93
C LEU A 61 10.11 -0.22 -3.91
N LYS A 62 11.34 -0.68 -4.13
CA LYS A 62 12.25 -0.08 -5.14
C LYS A 62 11.65 -0.14 -6.54
N ALA A 63 11.06 -1.27 -6.93
CA ALA A 63 10.38 -1.41 -8.22
C ALA A 63 9.20 -0.44 -8.38
N ASN A 64 8.62 0.01 -7.26
CA ASN A 64 7.57 1.03 -7.20
C ASN A 64 8.11 2.46 -6.98
N GLY A 65 9.40 2.70 -7.22
CA GLY A 65 10.01 4.03 -7.19
C GLY A 65 10.42 4.55 -5.81
N TRP A 66 10.36 3.71 -4.77
CA TRP A 66 10.86 4.09 -3.46
C TRP A 66 12.38 4.16 -3.45
N LYS A 67 12.92 5.15 -2.76
CA LYS A 67 14.36 5.39 -2.66
C LYS A 67 14.95 4.70 -1.44
N VAL A 68 16.12 4.13 -1.61
CA VAL A 68 16.90 3.49 -0.54
C VAL A 68 17.60 4.55 0.29
N LEU A 69 17.51 4.45 1.61
CA LEU A 69 18.36 5.23 2.51
C LEU A 69 19.80 4.66 2.52
N ILE A 70 20.76 5.52 2.88
CA ILE A 70 22.19 5.22 2.82
C ILE A 70 22.56 3.95 3.58
N ASP A 71 21.90 3.70 4.71
CA ASP A 71 22.18 2.54 5.58
C ASP A 71 21.42 1.26 5.18
N GLU A 72 20.68 1.28 4.08
CA GLU A 72 19.87 0.15 3.56
C GLU A 72 18.88 -0.46 4.58
N TYR A 73 18.57 0.23 5.67
CA TYR A 73 17.61 -0.25 6.67
C TYR A 73 16.18 0.11 6.32
N ALA A 74 15.98 1.18 5.55
CA ALA A 74 14.67 1.66 5.16
C ALA A 74 14.64 2.13 3.70
N VAL A 75 13.43 2.23 3.16
CA VAL A 75 13.14 2.86 1.87
C VAL A 75 12.13 3.97 2.07
N THR A 76 12.24 5.01 1.28
CA THR A 76 11.40 6.20 1.40
C THR A 76 10.66 6.49 0.10
N CYS A 77 9.47 7.02 0.24
CA CYS A 77 8.67 7.58 -0.85
C CYS A 77 8.30 9.02 -0.49
N ASP A 78 8.81 9.96 -1.26
CA ASP A 78 8.46 11.37 -1.13
C ASP A 78 7.19 11.61 -1.95
N LEU A 79 6.10 11.92 -1.27
CA LEU A 79 4.81 12.24 -1.88
C LEU A 79 4.72 13.68 -2.38
N GLY A 80 5.80 14.45 -2.24
CA GLY A 80 5.90 15.84 -2.67
C GLY A 80 5.28 16.84 -1.72
N CYS A 81 5.25 18.09 -2.16
CA CYS A 81 4.64 19.20 -1.40
C CYS A 81 3.18 19.33 -1.78
N PHE A 82 2.30 19.18 -0.81
CA PHE A 82 0.91 19.60 -0.92
C PHE A 82 0.80 21.06 -0.49
N TYR A 83 0.54 21.97 -1.42
CA TYR A 83 0.59 23.41 -1.20
C TYR A 83 1.99 23.91 -0.76
N GLU A 84 2.49 24.89 -1.39
CA GLU A 84 3.79 25.59 -1.37
C GLU A 84 4.79 25.33 -0.20
N SER A 85 4.39 24.62 0.85
CA SER A 85 5.20 24.40 2.05
C SER A 85 4.94 23.13 2.86
N ASN A 86 4.06 22.24 2.38
CA ASN A 86 3.75 21.01 3.11
C ASN A 86 4.34 19.80 2.38
N SER A 87 5.09 18.96 3.09
CA SER A 87 5.65 17.74 2.53
C SER A 87 5.16 16.51 3.30
N VAL A 88 4.96 15.42 2.58
CA VAL A 88 4.67 14.10 3.16
C VAL A 88 5.71 13.12 2.66
N LEU A 89 6.42 12.51 3.59
CA LEU A 89 7.40 11.47 3.32
C LEU A 89 6.95 10.17 3.98
N LEU A 90 6.96 9.10 3.22
CA LEU A 90 6.77 7.75 3.74
C LEU A 90 8.13 7.09 3.92
N GLU A 91 8.35 6.45 5.05
CA GLU A 91 9.54 5.66 5.34
C GLU A 91 9.12 4.27 5.83
N TRP A 92 9.55 3.22 5.15
CA TRP A 92 9.33 1.85 5.59
C TRP A 92 10.63 1.22 6.10
N ASP A 93 10.62 0.86 7.40
CA ASP A 93 11.72 0.19 8.08
C ASP A 93 11.58 -1.33 7.90
N LYS A 94 12.54 -1.93 7.21
CA LYS A 94 12.58 -3.37 6.91
C LYS A 94 12.67 -4.25 8.16
N SER A 95 13.43 -3.82 9.16
CA SER A 95 13.73 -4.63 10.34
C SER A 95 12.56 -4.70 11.31
N ARG A 96 11.81 -3.60 11.41
CA ARG A 96 10.66 -3.46 12.30
C ARG A 96 9.33 -3.66 11.60
N LYS A 97 9.34 -3.68 10.25
CA LYS A 97 8.12 -3.71 9.42
C LYS A 97 7.14 -2.59 9.80
N ILE A 98 7.67 -1.40 9.94
CA ILE A 98 6.96 -0.19 10.33
C ILE A 98 6.99 0.79 9.16
N LEU A 99 5.82 1.37 8.85
CA LEU A 99 5.69 2.52 7.98
C LEU A 99 5.54 3.76 8.86
N THR A 100 6.47 4.70 8.71
CA THR A 100 6.37 6.03 9.33
C THR A 100 5.94 7.04 8.26
N ILE A 101 4.93 7.82 8.60
CA ILE A 101 4.42 8.90 7.76
C ILE A 101 4.90 10.21 8.40
N TRP A 102 5.83 10.88 7.74
CA TRP A 102 6.35 12.17 8.17
C TRP A 102 5.54 13.27 7.48
N CYS A 103 4.91 14.12 8.25
CA CYS A 103 4.14 15.26 7.75
C CYS A 103 4.71 16.55 8.28
N ASP A 104 5.08 17.44 7.39
CA ASP A 104 5.52 18.78 7.70
C ASP A 104 4.52 19.81 7.17
N TRP A 105 4.00 20.66 8.05
CA TRP A 105 3.13 21.77 7.68
C TRP A 105 3.72 23.09 8.12
N ILE A 106 3.72 24.08 7.23
CA ILE A 106 4.04 25.45 7.55
C ILE A 106 2.73 26.25 7.61
N LYS A 107 2.42 26.81 8.77
CA LYS A 107 1.27 27.65 8.98
C LYS A 107 1.70 29.01 9.54
N GLY A 108 1.67 30.05 8.68
CA GLY A 108 2.18 31.37 9.07
C GLY A 108 3.67 31.34 9.36
N ASN A 109 4.09 31.77 10.55
CA ASN A 109 5.49 31.75 11.00
C ASN A 109 5.85 30.47 11.79
N GLY A 110 4.95 29.47 11.84
CA GLY A 110 5.15 28.23 12.59
C GLY A 110 5.28 27.01 11.69
N ARG A 111 6.13 26.05 12.10
CA ARG A 111 6.24 24.72 11.52
C ARG A 111 5.59 23.72 12.45
N ILE A 112 4.74 22.87 11.93
CA ILE A 112 4.14 21.74 12.65
C ILE A 112 4.63 20.47 11.97
N SER A 113 5.29 19.60 12.74
CA SER A 113 5.68 18.27 12.28
C SER A 113 4.89 17.23 13.06
N ALA A 114 4.41 16.20 12.37
CA ALA A 114 3.74 15.07 12.97
C ALA A 114 4.21 13.77 12.33
N ASP A 115 4.38 12.74 13.16
CA ASP A 115 4.77 11.41 12.73
C ASP A 115 3.63 10.45 13.06
N ILE A 116 3.24 9.64 12.06
CA ILE A 116 2.30 8.56 12.26
C ILE A 116 3.05 7.26 12.00
N ILE A 117 3.02 6.35 12.99
CA ILE A 117 3.71 5.07 12.93
C ILE A 117 2.69 3.95 12.83
N ILE A 118 2.81 3.12 11.82
CA ILE A 118 1.88 2.04 11.53
C ILE A 118 2.67 0.75 11.32
N SER A 119 2.22 -0.37 11.92
CA SER A 119 2.70 -1.69 11.53
C SER A 119 2.25 -1.98 10.10
N CYS A 120 3.20 -2.36 9.23
CA CYS A 120 2.96 -2.49 7.81
C CYS A 120 3.79 -3.64 7.24
N ASP A 121 3.16 -4.81 7.18
CA ASP A 121 3.76 -6.05 6.70
C ASP A 121 3.42 -6.34 5.23
N TYR A 122 2.28 -5.82 4.74
CA TYR A 122 1.67 -6.25 3.50
C TYR A 122 1.39 -5.09 2.54
N VAL A 123 1.46 -5.41 1.24
CA VAL A 123 1.29 -4.45 0.14
C VAL A 123 -0.02 -3.68 0.22
N HIS A 124 -1.15 -4.36 0.46
CA HIS A 124 -2.45 -3.70 0.54
C HIS A 124 -2.50 -2.62 1.64
N GLN A 125 -1.76 -2.79 2.74
CA GLN A 125 -1.66 -1.78 3.81
C GLN A 125 -1.00 -0.50 3.32
N ILE A 126 0.11 -0.60 2.55
CA ILE A 126 0.73 0.57 1.90
C ILE A 126 -0.24 1.22 0.92
N GLN A 127 -0.92 0.42 0.09
CA GLN A 127 -1.87 0.96 -0.88
C GLN A 127 -3.01 1.71 -0.20
N GLN A 128 -3.54 1.20 0.92
CA GLN A 128 -4.57 1.87 1.71
C GLN A 128 -4.07 3.18 2.31
N VAL A 129 -2.84 3.19 2.86
CA VAL A 129 -2.22 4.42 3.37
C VAL A 129 -2.05 5.45 2.26
N LEU A 130 -1.59 5.05 1.08
CA LEU A 130 -1.48 5.94 -0.08
C LEU A 130 -2.83 6.55 -0.48
N ARG A 131 -3.90 5.75 -0.49
CA ARG A 131 -5.25 6.26 -0.79
C ARG A 131 -5.75 7.24 0.27
N LEU A 132 -5.53 6.93 1.56
CA LEU A 132 -5.89 7.83 2.66
C LEU A 132 -5.12 9.15 2.60
N ALA A 133 -3.88 9.12 2.11
CA ALA A 133 -3.07 10.32 1.85
C ALA A 133 -3.46 11.07 0.56
N GLY A 134 -4.49 10.63 -0.16
CA GLY A 134 -4.94 11.24 -1.42
C GLY A 134 -4.12 10.83 -2.65
N MET A 135 -3.21 9.85 -2.51
CA MET A 135 -2.33 9.35 -3.57
C MET A 135 -2.90 8.11 -4.26
N THR A 136 -4.16 8.19 -4.67
CA THR A 136 -4.92 7.06 -5.27
C THR A 136 -4.22 6.50 -6.51
N ASP A 137 -3.65 7.36 -7.35
CA ASP A 137 -2.96 6.91 -8.57
C ASP A 137 -1.70 6.08 -8.24
N LEU A 138 -0.93 6.49 -7.23
CA LEU A 138 0.22 5.70 -6.77
C LEU A 138 -0.20 4.35 -6.20
N ALA A 139 -1.29 4.32 -5.43
CA ALA A 139 -1.83 3.07 -4.88
C ALA A 139 -2.31 2.12 -5.98
N ASN A 140 -3.04 2.63 -6.98
CA ASN A 140 -3.62 1.81 -8.04
C ASN A 140 -2.57 1.33 -9.06
N ASN A 141 -1.51 2.10 -9.27
CA ASN A 141 -0.39 1.75 -10.15
C ASN A 141 0.73 0.97 -9.44
N PHE A 142 0.52 0.59 -8.18
CA PHE A 142 1.47 -0.25 -7.45
C PHE A 142 1.62 -1.60 -8.16
N LYS A 143 2.87 -2.06 -8.35
CA LYS A 143 3.19 -3.31 -9.06
C LYS A 143 3.70 -4.37 -8.09
N VAL A 144 3.33 -5.59 -8.31
CA VAL A 144 3.75 -6.77 -7.54
C VAL A 144 4.31 -7.87 -8.43
#